data_51f8da485331dc44d1cfcbf8eed6e789
#
_entry.id   51f8da485331dc44d1cfcbf8eed6e789
#
_cell.length_a   1.000
_cell.length_b   1.000
_cell.length_c   1.000
_cell.angle_alpha   90.00
_cell.angle_beta   90.00
_cell.angle_gamma   90.00
#
_symmetry.space_group_name_H-M   'P 1'
#
loop_
_entity.id
_entity.type
_entity.pdbx_description
1 polymer ?
#
loop_
_entity_poly.entity_id
_entity_poly.type
_entity_poly.pdbx_seq_one_letter_code
_entity_poly.pdbx_strand_id
1 'polypeptide(L)'
;IGPVCESYGKTVLVIGGKRALDAAFDKIKAAVDQTNLEIIGKELYGKDCTYQTVEKLRRMSVYQKADMVFGVGGGKALDTVKCLCITDDKPVFSFPTIASNCSACTSVSIMYNEDGTFLKPNFFVRPVMHAFIDTEIIAKAPSQYMWAGIGDTYAKYYEATISSRDERLEHFTSLGVAVSLMCRNPLLEYGPKAFADHKKGLCTYDVEQVVLAIVVTTGIASIFLTKDFTPDYNSGLA
;
A
#
# COMPACT_ATOMS: atom_id res chain seq x y z
N ILE A 1 -7.82 8.29 -13.20
CA ILE A 1 -7.23 7.00 -13.62
C ILE A 1 -6.62 7.16 -15.02
N GLY A 2 -7.41 7.55 -16.06
CA GLY A 2 -6.97 7.63 -17.45
C GLY A 2 -5.62 8.31 -17.67
N PRO A 3 -5.44 9.60 -17.31
CA PRO A 3 -4.19 10.33 -17.56
C PRO A 3 -2.93 9.68 -16.96
N VAL A 4 -3.10 8.82 -15.95
CA VAL A 4 -1.98 8.13 -15.30
C VAL A 4 -1.73 6.75 -15.90
N CYS A 5 -2.78 6.01 -16.27
CA CYS A 5 -2.70 4.60 -16.63
C CYS A 5 -2.63 4.33 -18.14
N GLU A 6 -3.23 5.17 -18.99
CA GLU A 6 -3.35 4.92 -20.44
C GLU A 6 -2.01 4.78 -21.17
N SER A 7 -0.94 5.37 -20.65
CA SER A 7 0.40 5.23 -21.22
C SER A 7 1.00 3.83 -21.03
N TYR A 8 0.42 2.99 -20.16
CA TYR A 8 0.91 1.65 -19.85
C TYR A 8 0.17 0.52 -20.59
N GLY A 9 -0.89 0.84 -21.33
CA GLY A 9 -1.68 -0.12 -22.12
C GLY A 9 -3.17 0.15 -22.06
N LYS A 10 -3.97 -0.82 -22.46
CA LYS A 10 -5.43 -0.71 -22.55
C LYS A 10 -6.18 -1.65 -21.62
N THR A 11 -5.64 -2.84 -21.40
CA THR A 11 -6.33 -3.91 -20.68
C THR A 11 -5.92 -3.99 -19.22
N VAL A 12 -6.90 -4.00 -18.32
CA VAL A 12 -6.73 -3.96 -16.87
C VAL A 12 -7.28 -5.24 -16.24
N LEU A 13 -6.49 -5.90 -15.42
CA LEU A 13 -6.97 -6.90 -14.48
C LEU A 13 -7.08 -6.29 -13.09
N VAL A 14 -8.24 -6.41 -12.46
CA VAL A 14 -8.44 -5.96 -11.08
C VAL A 14 -8.29 -7.15 -10.14
N ILE A 15 -7.34 -7.08 -9.20
CA ILE A 15 -7.09 -8.14 -8.20
C ILE A 15 -7.26 -7.56 -6.80
N GLY A 16 -8.05 -8.21 -5.95
CA GLY A 16 -8.26 -7.71 -4.59
C GLY A 16 -8.86 -8.71 -3.62
N GLY A 17 -9.03 -8.27 -2.37
CA GLY A 17 -9.80 -9.01 -1.39
C GLY A 17 -11.30 -8.84 -1.62
N LYS A 18 -12.11 -9.85 -1.27
CA LYS A 18 -13.57 -9.81 -1.51
C LYS A 18 -14.21 -8.53 -0.98
N ARG A 19 -14.01 -8.21 0.31
CA ARG A 19 -14.61 -7.00 0.93
C ARG A 19 -14.10 -5.70 0.32
N ALA A 20 -12.84 -5.68 -0.09
CA ALA A 20 -12.22 -4.52 -0.73
C ALA A 20 -12.81 -4.28 -2.12
N LEU A 21 -12.98 -5.34 -2.90
CA LEU A 21 -13.63 -5.28 -4.20
C LEU A 21 -15.11 -4.88 -4.08
N ASP A 22 -15.83 -5.42 -3.11
CA ASP A 22 -17.22 -5.03 -2.84
C ASP A 22 -17.34 -3.51 -2.51
N ALA A 23 -16.32 -2.93 -1.85
CA ALA A 23 -16.32 -1.51 -1.49
C ALA A 23 -15.84 -0.55 -2.60
N ALA A 24 -14.94 -0.99 -3.47
CA ALA A 24 -14.22 -0.10 -4.38
C ALA A 24 -14.46 -0.36 -5.86
N PHE A 25 -14.85 -1.58 -6.25
CA PHE A 25 -14.87 -2.00 -7.65
C PHE A 25 -15.79 -1.14 -8.53
N ASP A 26 -17.00 -0.83 -8.07
CA ASP A 26 -17.95 -0.05 -8.87
C ASP A 26 -17.46 1.38 -9.13
N LYS A 27 -16.81 2.02 -8.14
CA LYS A 27 -16.16 3.33 -8.31
C LYS A 27 -14.99 3.25 -9.29
N ILE A 28 -14.14 2.22 -9.17
CA ILE A 28 -13.01 2.00 -10.09
C ILE A 28 -13.54 1.77 -11.50
N LYS A 29 -14.54 0.90 -11.66
CA LYS A 29 -15.16 0.64 -12.97
C LYS A 29 -15.74 1.89 -13.59
N ALA A 30 -16.54 2.66 -12.85
CA ALA A 30 -17.12 3.91 -13.33
C ALA A 30 -16.05 4.93 -13.78
N ALA A 31 -14.91 4.97 -13.10
CA ALA A 31 -13.79 5.83 -13.48
C ALA A 31 -13.04 5.30 -14.71
N VAL A 32 -12.92 3.98 -14.86
CA VAL A 32 -12.33 3.33 -16.05
C VAL A 32 -13.22 3.49 -17.27
N ASP A 33 -14.54 3.36 -17.12
CA ASP A 33 -15.52 3.52 -18.21
C ASP A 33 -15.49 4.93 -18.86
N GLN A 34 -14.85 5.91 -18.21
CA GLN A 34 -14.61 7.26 -18.75
C GLN A 34 -13.27 7.43 -19.46
N THR A 35 -12.56 6.35 -19.69
CA THR A 35 -11.20 6.31 -20.27
C THR A 35 -11.16 5.37 -21.47
N ASN A 36 -9.98 5.22 -22.09
CA ASN A 36 -9.73 4.22 -23.14
C ASN A 36 -9.30 2.87 -22.58
N LEU A 37 -9.38 2.67 -21.26
CA LEU A 37 -9.03 1.41 -20.59
C LEU A 37 -10.22 0.45 -20.57
N GLU A 38 -9.92 -0.85 -20.55
CA GLU A 38 -10.90 -1.94 -20.47
C GLU A 38 -10.56 -2.87 -19.31
N ILE A 39 -11.49 -3.08 -18.37
CA ILE A 39 -11.34 -4.10 -17.33
C ILE A 39 -11.70 -5.46 -17.95
N ILE A 40 -10.69 -6.30 -18.16
CA ILE A 40 -10.85 -7.64 -18.74
C ILE A 40 -11.06 -8.76 -17.72
N GLY A 41 -10.93 -8.46 -16.42
CA GLY A 41 -11.18 -9.41 -15.36
C GLY A 41 -11.17 -8.81 -13.96
N LYS A 42 -11.77 -9.55 -13.03
CA LYS A 42 -11.81 -9.25 -11.59
C LYS A 42 -11.56 -10.53 -10.82
N GLU A 43 -10.44 -10.59 -10.07
CA GLU A 43 -9.96 -11.79 -9.41
C GLU A 43 -9.72 -11.58 -7.92
N LEU A 44 -9.88 -12.65 -7.13
CA LEU A 44 -9.53 -12.66 -5.72
C LEU A 44 -8.05 -13.02 -5.55
N TYR A 45 -7.33 -12.23 -4.72
CA TYR A 45 -5.93 -12.52 -4.44
C TYR A 45 -5.72 -13.78 -3.57
N GLY A 46 -6.75 -14.24 -2.87
CA GLY A 46 -6.65 -15.36 -1.94
C GLY A 46 -6.80 -14.90 -0.49
N LYS A 47 -6.01 -15.48 0.41
CA LYS A 47 -6.05 -15.20 1.85
C LYS A 47 -4.80 -14.47 2.35
N ASP A 48 -3.64 -14.96 1.99
CA ASP A 48 -2.34 -14.46 2.43
C ASP A 48 -1.40 -14.24 1.24
N CYS A 49 -0.40 -13.37 1.41
CA CYS A 49 0.63 -13.13 0.41
C CYS A 49 1.67 -14.25 0.47
N THR A 50 1.39 -15.36 -0.23
CA THR A 50 2.27 -16.51 -0.34
C THR A 50 2.80 -16.67 -1.77
N TYR A 51 3.95 -17.33 -1.93
CA TYR A 51 4.49 -17.61 -3.27
C TYR A 51 3.55 -18.50 -4.08
N GLN A 52 2.80 -19.44 -3.44
CA GLN A 52 1.81 -20.25 -4.13
C GLN A 52 0.64 -19.42 -4.64
N THR A 53 0.16 -18.46 -3.86
CA THR A 53 -0.89 -17.53 -4.30
C THR A 53 -0.43 -16.69 -5.49
N VAL A 54 0.78 -16.15 -5.43
CA VAL A 54 1.38 -15.38 -6.53
C VAL A 54 1.48 -16.23 -7.79
N GLU A 55 1.98 -17.47 -7.69
CA GLU A 55 2.15 -18.37 -8.83
C GLU A 55 0.80 -18.83 -9.41
N LYS A 56 -0.21 -19.04 -8.57
CA LYS A 56 -1.57 -19.33 -9.04
C LYS A 56 -2.14 -18.18 -9.88
N LEU A 57 -2.00 -16.94 -9.43
CA LEU A 57 -2.46 -15.77 -10.18
C LEU A 57 -1.68 -15.59 -11.48
N ARG A 58 -0.35 -15.83 -11.46
CA ARG A 58 0.52 -15.75 -12.63
C ARG A 58 0.09 -16.69 -13.77
N ARG A 59 -0.40 -17.88 -13.44
CA ARG A 59 -0.88 -18.87 -14.44
C ARG A 59 -2.24 -18.56 -15.04
N MET A 60 -2.97 -17.58 -14.53
CA MET A 60 -4.28 -17.24 -15.07
C MET A 60 -4.15 -16.58 -16.44
N SER A 61 -4.91 -17.07 -17.41
CA SER A 61 -4.88 -16.52 -18.78
C SER A 61 -5.27 -15.04 -18.84
N VAL A 62 -6.14 -14.58 -17.95
CA VAL A 62 -6.53 -13.17 -17.84
C VAL A 62 -5.37 -12.30 -17.37
N TYR A 63 -4.54 -12.80 -16.43
CA TYR A 63 -3.33 -12.09 -16.01
C TYR A 63 -2.33 -11.96 -17.15
N GLN A 64 -2.14 -13.03 -17.92
CA GLN A 64 -1.21 -13.03 -19.06
C GLN A 64 -1.63 -12.01 -20.14
N LYS A 65 -2.93 -11.84 -20.36
CA LYS A 65 -3.50 -10.93 -21.36
C LYS A 65 -3.58 -9.47 -20.91
N ALA A 66 -3.57 -9.22 -19.60
CA ALA A 66 -3.67 -7.85 -19.06
C ALA A 66 -2.37 -7.08 -19.29
N ASP A 67 -2.48 -5.84 -19.76
CA ASP A 67 -1.35 -4.92 -19.87
C ASP A 67 -0.91 -4.44 -18.49
N MET A 68 -1.85 -4.26 -17.57
CA MET A 68 -1.60 -3.75 -16.21
C MET A 68 -2.55 -4.38 -15.18
N VAL A 69 -2.20 -4.23 -13.91
CA VAL A 69 -2.99 -4.73 -12.79
C VAL A 69 -3.35 -3.60 -11.82
N PHE A 70 -4.61 -3.56 -11.41
CA PHE A 70 -5.11 -2.74 -10.31
C PHE A 70 -5.23 -3.61 -9.06
N GLY A 71 -4.36 -3.39 -8.07
CA GLY A 71 -4.38 -4.06 -6.78
C GLY A 71 -5.31 -3.33 -5.81
N VAL A 72 -6.35 -4.00 -5.31
CA VAL A 72 -7.41 -3.38 -4.49
C VAL A 72 -7.47 -4.03 -3.11
N GLY A 73 -7.19 -3.27 -2.05
CA GLY A 73 -7.33 -3.82 -0.71
C GLY A 73 -6.41 -3.24 0.36
N GLY A 74 -6.19 -4.02 1.40
CA GLY A 74 -5.20 -3.77 2.44
C GLY A 74 -3.86 -4.45 2.15
N GLY A 75 -2.95 -4.42 3.13
CA GLY A 75 -1.55 -4.85 2.97
C GLY A 75 -1.37 -6.19 2.26
N LYS A 76 -2.02 -7.27 2.75
CA LYS A 76 -1.85 -8.61 2.16
C LYS A 76 -2.25 -8.70 0.68
N ALA A 77 -3.34 -8.03 0.28
CA ALA A 77 -3.78 -7.99 -1.12
C ALA A 77 -2.79 -7.19 -1.97
N LEU A 78 -2.39 -6.00 -1.50
CA LEU A 78 -1.45 -5.14 -2.22
C LEU A 78 -0.06 -5.77 -2.32
N ASP A 79 0.42 -6.42 -1.26
CA ASP A 79 1.69 -7.15 -1.26
C ASP A 79 1.68 -8.32 -2.25
N THR A 80 0.58 -9.08 -2.32
CA THR A 80 0.42 -10.16 -3.32
C THR A 80 0.53 -9.62 -4.74
N VAL A 81 -0.19 -8.52 -5.03
CA VAL A 81 -0.21 -7.93 -6.37
C VAL A 81 1.13 -7.29 -6.73
N LYS A 82 1.81 -6.63 -5.76
CA LYS A 82 3.19 -6.12 -5.95
C LYS A 82 4.16 -7.25 -6.27
N CYS A 83 4.16 -8.32 -5.46
CA CYS A 83 5.03 -9.47 -5.67
C CYS A 83 4.81 -10.09 -7.04
N LEU A 84 3.55 -10.27 -7.47
CA LEU A 84 3.20 -10.77 -8.78
C LEU A 84 3.73 -9.87 -9.91
N CYS A 85 3.34 -8.60 -9.88
CA CYS A 85 3.50 -7.71 -11.03
C CYS A 85 4.93 -7.16 -11.15
N ILE A 86 5.57 -6.77 -10.04
CA ILE A 86 6.91 -6.18 -10.08
C ILE A 86 7.94 -7.24 -10.49
N THR A 87 7.75 -8.49 -10.03
CA THR A 87 8.62 -9.61 -10.45
C THR A 87 8.51 -9.90 -11.96
N ASP A 88 7.32 -9.72 -12.53
CA ASP A 88 7.07 -9.94 -13.97
C ASP A 88 7.24 -8.67 -14.82
N ASP A 89 7.75 -7.58 -14.21
CA ASP A 89 7.86 -6.24 -14.81
C ASP A 89 6.55 -5.71 -15.44
N LYS A 90 5.41 -6.13 -14.89
CA LYS A 90 4.08 -5.69 -15.29
C LYS A 90 3.67 -4.43 -14.52
N PRO A 91 3.14 -3.39 -15.19
CA PRO A 91 2.64 -2.19 -14.53
C PRO A 91 1.58 -2.52 -13.46
N VAL A 92 1.74 -1.97 -12.27
CA VAL A 92 0.85 -2.18 -11.13
C VAL A 92 0.48 -0.86 -10.47
N PHE A 93 -0.81 -0.72 -10.17
CA PHE A 93 -1.41 0.43 -9.51
C PHE A 93 -2.13 -0.03 -8.25
N SER A 94 -1.96 0.69 -7.15
CA SER A 94 -2.58 0.32 -5.87
C SER A 94 -3.80 1.17 -5.56
N PHE A 95 -4.84 0.52 -5.04
CA PHE A 95 -6.09 1.12 -4.57
C PHE A 95 -6.32 0.66 -3.11
N PRO A 96 -5.69 1.32 -2.12
CA PRO A 96 -5.89 0.97 -0.73
C PRO A 96 -7.33 1.24 -0.30
N THR A 97 -7.95 0.27 0.37
CA THR A 97 -9.32 0.40 0.89
C THR A 97 -9.37 0.51 2.41
N ILE A 98 -8.21 0.42 3.06
CA ILE A 98 -8.00 0.61 4.50
C ILE A 98 -6.68 1.35 4.71
N ALA A 99 -6.58 2.09 5.79
CA ALA A 99 -5.34 2.74 6.22
C ALA A 99 -4.78 2.00 7.44
N SER A 100 -4.25 0.79 7.24
CA SER A 100 -3.65 0.00 8.32
C SER A 100 -2.12 -0.03 8.27
N ASN A 101 -1.52 0.34 7.15
CA ASN A 101 -0.08 0.41 6.90
C ASN A 101 0.21 1.10 5.56
N CYS A 102 1.48 1.19 5.20
CA CYS A 102 1.98 1.88 4.00
C CYS A 102 2.18 0.97 2.76
N SER A 103 1.69 -0.27 2.76
CA SER A 103 1.92 -1.24 1.67
C SER A 103 1.56 -0.70 0.28
N ALA A 104 0.59 0.21 0.17
CA ALA A 104 0.17 0.82 -1.10
C ALA A 104 1.28 1.63 -1.79
N CYS A 105 2.28 2.14 -1.04
CA CYS A 105 3.33 3.02 -1.54
C CYS A 105 4.74 2.47 -1.37
N THR A 106 4.92 1.28 -0.78
CA THR A 106 6.25 0.71 -0.52
C THR A 106 6.75 -0.18 -1.64
N SER A 107 8.08 -0.33 -1.72
CA SER A 107 8.77 -1.30 -2.59
C SER A 107 9.10 -2.61 -1.88
N VAL A 108 8.23 -3.06 -0.99
CA VAL A 108 8.36 -4.31 -0.25
C VAL A 108 7.03 -5.04 -0.17
N SER A 109 7.06 -6.37 -0.19
CA SER A 109 5.92 -7.23 0.13
C SER A 109 6.29 -8.13 1.30
N ILE A 110 5.40 -8.25 2.26
CA ILE A 110 5.56 -9.19 3.36
C ILE A 110 5.01 -10.55 2.94
N MET A 111 5.91 -11.53 2.86
CA MET A 111 5.59 -12.89 2.45
C MET A 111 5.25 -13.75 3.66
N TYR A 112 4.30 -14.64 3.47
CA TYR A 112 3.83 -15.57 4.49
C TYR A 112 3.96 -17.02 3.99
N ASN A 113 4.04 -17.95 4.94
CA ASN A 113 3.86 -19.37 4.68
C ASN A 113 2.37 -19.70 4.48
N GLU A 114 2.08 -20.89 3.96
CA GLU A 114 0.70 -21.33 3.72
C GLU A 114 -0.14 -21.47 5.00
N ASP A 115 0.51 -21.67 6.15
CA ASP A 115 -0.12 -21.70 7.48
C ASP A 115 -0.41 -20.28 8.02
N GLY A 116 0.01 -19.22 7.31
CA GLY A 116 -0.19 -17.82 7.68
C GLY A 116 0.90 -17.26 8.60
N THR A 117 1.96 -18.01 8.90
CA THR A 117 3.11 -17.50 9.64
C THR A 117 3.98 -16.61 8.77
N PHE A 118 4.65 -15.62 9.38
CA PHE A 118 5.58 -14.73 8.70
C PHE A 118 6.74 -15.54 8.08
N LEU A 119 7.07 -15.26 6.82
CA LEU A 119 8.19 -15.91 6.14
C LEU A 119 9.39 -14.93 6.02
N LYS A 120 9.23 -13.86 5.27
CA LYS A 120 10.27 -12.84 5.06
C LYS A 120 9.72 -11.60 4.34
N PRO A 121 10.39 -10.43 4.42
CA PRO A 121 10.16 -9.37 3.47
C PRO A 121 10.74 -9.74 2.09
N ASN A 122 10.07 -9.27 1.02
CA ASN A 122 10.55 -9.36 -0.36
C ASN A 122 10.66 -7.94 -0.91
N PHE A 123 11.90 -7.45 -1.09
CA PHE A 123 12.19 -6.09 -1.54
C PHE A 123 12.23 -6.01 -3.06
N PHE A 124 11.79 -4.88 -3.61
CA PHE A 124 11.77 -4.61 -5.04
C PHE A 124 12.57 -3.35 -5.37
N VAL A 125 13.05 -3.27 -6.60
CA VAL A 125 13.79 -2.12 -7.14
C VAL A 125 12.93 -0.86 -7.28
N ARG A 126 11.61 -1.00 -7.30
CA ARG A 126 10.65 0.11 -7.44
C ARG A 126 9.36 -0.18 -6.67
N PRO A 127 8.64 0.86 -6.23
CA PRO A 127 7.27 0.70 -5.74
C PRO A 127 6.28 0.46 -6.90
N VAL A 128 4.98 0.50 -6.60
CA VAL A 128 3.91 0.58 -7.60
C VAL A 128 4.06 1.83 -8.49
N MET A 129 3.50 1.79 -9.69
CA MET A 129 3.54 2.94 -10.61
C MET A 129 2.80 4.16 -10.04
N HIS A 130 1.67 3.93 -9.39
CA HIS A 130 0.89 4.97 -8.72
C HIS A 130 -0.06 4.37 -7.68
N ALA A 131 -0.35 5.13 -6.62
CA ALA A 131 -1.35 4.79 -5.61
C ALA A 131 -2.57 5.73 -5.75
N PHE A 132 -3.75 5.17 -5.97
CA PHE A 132 -5.02 5.90 -6.00
C PHE A 132 -5.71 5.76 -4.63
N ILE A 133 -5.75 6.83 -3.87
CA ILE A 133 -6.26 6.84 -2.49
C ILE A 133 -7.64 7.51 -2.48
N ASP A 134 -8.69 6.70 -2.36
CA ASP A 134 -10.06 7.18 -2.13
C ASP A 134 -10.34 7.19 -0.61
N THR A 135 -10.23 8.37 -0.02
CA THR A 135 -10.40 8.56 1.43
C THR A 135 -11.83 8.31 1.90
N GLU A 136 -12.84 8.42 1.03
CA GLU A 136 -14.23 8.07 1.38
C GLU A 136 -14.40 6.55 1.56
N ILE A 137 -13.71 5.74 0.76
CA ILE A 137 -13.70 4.28 0.93
C ILE A 137 -13.02 3.92 2.25
N ILE A 138 -11.87 4.53 2.50
CA ILE A 138 -11.09 4.27 3.72
C ILE A 138 -11.86 4.71 4.96
N ALA A 139 -12.54 5.88 4.92
CA ALA A 139 -13.33 6.39 6.06
C ALA A 139 -14.48 5.45 6.46
N LYS A 140 -14.99 4.65 5.54
CA LYS A 140 -16.06 3.66 5.79
C LYS A 140 -15.54 2.28 6.20
N ALA A 141 -14.23 2.09 6.22
CA ALA A 141 -13.62 0.83 6.61
C ALA A 141 -13.73 0.59 8.13
N PRO A 142 -13.60 -0.66 8.62
CA PRO A 142 -13.59 -0.92 10.07
C PRO A 142 -12.50 -0.14 10.79
N SER A 143 -12.85 0.56 11.87
CA SER A 143 -11.98 1.51 12.59
C SER A 143 -10.72 0.88 13.20
N GLN A 144 -10.73 -0.43 13.44
CA GLN A 144 -9.55 -1.17 13.90
C GLN A 144 -8.35 -1.05 12.94
N TYR A 145 -8.60 -0.91 11.63
CA TYR A 145 -7.53 -0.72 10.64
C TYR A 145 -6.90 0.67 10.73
N MET A 146 -7.71 1.71 10.91
CA MET A 146 -7.21 3.06 11.16
C MET A 146 -6.41 3.10 12.48
N TRP A 147 -6.91 2.44 13.52
CA TRP A 147 -6.20 2.33 14.80
C TRP A 147 -4.82 1.68 14.63
N ALA A 148 -4.77 0.52 13.95
CA ALA A 148 -3.52 -0.17 13.67
C ALA A 148 -2.55 0.70 12.84
N GLY A 149 -3.05 1.38 11.81
CA GLY A 149 -2.26 2.28 10.97
C GLY A 149 -1.69 3.48 11.73
N ILE A 150 -2.46 4.07 12.65
CA ILE A 150 -1.97 5.14 13.53
C ILE A 150 -0.80 4.62 14.39
N GLY A 151 -0.93 3.43 14.99
CA GLY A 151 0.11 2.83 15.81
C GLY A 151 1.38 2.52 15.02
N ASP A 152 1.23 1.85 13.87
CA ASP A 152 2.33 1.50 12.95
C ASP A 152 3.08 2.76 12.49
N THR A 153 2.35 3.77 12.03
CA THR A 153 2.94 5.02 11.55
C THR A 153 3.62 5.81 12.66
N TYR A 154 3.00 5.89 13.84
CA TYR A 154 3.58 6.58 14.98
C TYR A 154 4.90 5.96 15.44
N ALA A 155 4.97 4.62 15.45
CA ALA A 155 6.18 3.88 15.77
C ALA A 155 7.33 4.18 14.80
N LYS A 156 7.02 4.41 13.52
CA LYS A 156 8.02 4.63 12.45
C LYS A 156 8.97 5.80 12.72
N TYR A 157 8.47 6.87 13.34
CA TYR A 157 9.32 7.99 13.75
C TYR A 157 10.39 7.54 14.75
N TYR A 158 10.00 6.76 15.76
CA TYR A 158 10.92 6.29 16.81
C TYR A 158 11.87 5.22 16.27
N GLU A 159 11.39 4.31 15.43
CA GLU A 159 12.24 3.34 14.74
C GLU A 159 13.36 4.06 13.97
N ALA A 160 13.00 5.01 13.12
CA ALA A 160 13.97 5.77 12.33
C ALA A 160 14.96 6.55 13.20
N THR A 161 14.47 7.30 14.19
CA THR A 161 15.32 8.20 15.00
C THR A 161 16.19 7.46 16.00
N ILE A 162 15.74 6.34 16.56
CA ILE A 162 16.51 5.55 17.52
C ILE A 162 17.57 4.72 16.77
N SER A 163 17.21 4.08 15.66
CA SER A 163 18.14 3.26 14.88
C SER A 163 19.25 4.08 14.23
N SER A 164 18.97 5.33 13.87
CA SER A 164 19.94 6.23 13.24
C SER A 164 20.73 7.09 14.24
N ARG A 165 20.50 6.94 15.54
CA ARG A 165 21.14 7.74 16.56
C ARG A 165 22.66 7.51 16.57
N ASP A 166 23.39 8.62 16.61
CA ASP A 166 24.87 8.64 16.66
C ASP A 166 25.55 8.10 15.39
N GLU A 167 24.78 7.85 14.31
CA GLU A 167 25.29 7.40 13.01
C GLU A 167 25.62 8.59 12.09
N ARG A 168 26.66 8.43 11.27
CA ARG A 168 26.93 9.34 10.17
C ARG A 168 26.12 8.93 8.94
N LEU A 169 24.94 9.51 8.82
CA LEU A 169 23.99 9.17 7.76
C LEU A 169 24.41 9.72 6.40
N GLU A 170 24.20 8.93 5.36
CA GLU A 170 24.20 9.40 3.97
C GLU A 170 22.99 10.29 3.69
N HIS A 171 23.03 11.07 2.60
CA HIS A 171 22.00 12.06 2.28
C HIS A 171 20.58 11.46 2.22
N PHE A 172 20.42 10.34 1.49
CA PHE A 172 19.09 9.70 1.36
C PHE A 172 18.58 9.17 2.68
N THR A 173 19.42 8.55 3.49
CA THR A 173 19.05 8.06 4.82
C THR A 173 18.67 9.23 5.75
N SER A 174 19.45 10.33 5.71
CA SER A 174 19.12 11.56 6.44
C SER A 174 17.76 12.14 6.02
N LEU A 175 17.44 12.10 4.72
CA LEU A 175 16.14 12.52 4.21
C LEU A 175 15.02 11.63 4.74
N GLY A 176 15.22 10.30 4.76
CA GLY A 176 14.26 9.36 5.32
C GLY A 176 13.96 9.61 6.80
N VAL A 177 15.02 9.85 7.59
CA VAL A 177 14.87 10.23 9.01
C VAL A 177 14.13 11.56 9.15
N ALA A 178 14.43 12.56 8.33
CA ALA A 178 13.72 13.84 8.35
C ALA A 178 12.23 13.68 7.99
N VAL A 179 11.92 12.87 6.97
CA VAL A 179 10.53 12.59 6.57
C VAL A 179 9.78 11.82 7.66
N SER A 180 10.46 10.98 8.44
CA SER A 180 9.82 10.21 9.53
C SER A 180 9.16 11.10 10.59
N LEU A 181 9.58 12.36 10.73
CA LEU A 181 8.91 13.35 11.60
C LEU A 181 7.44 13.57 11.19
N MET A 182 7.14 13.48 9.89
CA MET A 182 5.78 13.57 9.34
C MET A 182 4.97 12.28 9.59
N CYS A 183 5.57 11.20 10.03
CA CYS A 183 4.85 10.03 10.55
C CYS A 183 4.32 10.26 11.98
N ARG A 184 4.85 11.24 12.70
CA ARG A 184 4.46 11.56 14.08
C ARG A 184 3.56 12.80 14.18
N ASN A 185 3.99 13.92 13.65
CA ASN A 185 3.35 15.21 13.90
C ASN A 185 1.89 15.28 13.44
N PRO A 186 1.52 14.87 12.22
CA PRO A 186 0.12 14.83 11.80
C PRO A 186 -0.75 13.92 12.68
N LEU A 187 -0.19 12.82 13.20
CA LEU A 187 -0.94 11.93 14.08
C LEU A 187 -1.21 12.54 15.46
N LEU A 188 -0.28 13.34 15.98
CA LEU A 188 -0.49 14.08 17.23
C LEU A 188 -1.51 15.20 17.06
N GLU A 189 -1.49 15.88 15.93
CA GLU A 189 -2.37 17.01 15.63
C GLU A 189 -3.79 16.56 15.26
N TYR A 190 -3.90 15.62 14.31
CA TYR A 190 -5.19 15.23 13.72
C TYR A 190 -5.72 13.91 14.25
N GLY A 191 -4.85 13.00 14.76
CA GLY A 191 -5.18 11.61 15.06
C GLY A 191 -6.41 11.40 15.94
N PRO A 192 -6.54 12.06 17.10
CA PRO A 192 -7.69 11.89 18.01
C PRO A 192 -9.02 12.21 17.32
N LYS A 193 -9.09 13.34 16.59
CA LYS A 193 -10.29 13.76 15.89
C LYS A 193 -10.54 12.89 14.65
N ALA A 194 -9.52 12.59 13.87
CA ALA A 194 -9.61 11.69 12.72
C ALA A 194 -10.19 10.33 13.11
N PHE A 195 -9.71 9.74 14.20
CA PHE A 195 -10.22 8.45 14.68
C PHE A 195 -11.68 8.52 15.14
N ALA A 196 -12.06 9.61 15.80
CA ALA A 196 -13.45 9.83 16.22
C ALA A 196 -14.39 10.01 15.01
N ASP A 197 -13.95 10.72 13.96
CA ASP A 197 -14.71 10.94 12.73
C ASP A 197 -14.79 9.65 11.91
N HIS A 198 -13.67 8.92 11.78
CA HIS A 198 -13.62 7.63 11.11
C HIS A 198 -14.59 6.60 11.72
N LYS A 199 -14.75 6.56 13.06
CA LYS A 199 -15.76 5.70 13.71
C LYS A 199 -17.20 5.99 13.27
N LYS A 200 -17.44 7.20 12.76
CA LYS A 200 -18.75 7.62 12.24
C LYS A 200 -18.83 7.48 10.71
N GLY A 201 -17.77 6.97 10.06
CA GLY A 201 -17.68 6.86 8.61
C GLY A 201 -17.55 8.22 7.90
N LEU A 202 -17.09 9.25 8.59
CA LEU A 202 -16.92 10.60 8.05
C LEU A 202 -15.55 10.77 7.41
N CYS A 203 -15.54 11.26 6.16
CA CYS A 203 -14.34 11.65 5.45
C CYS A 203 -14.12 13.16 5.70
N THR A 204 -13.33 13.47 6.71
CA THR A 204 -12.98 14.86 7.07
C THR A 204 -11.55 15.16 6.73
N TYR A 205 -11.17 16.45 6.73
CA TYR A 205 -9.78 16.87 6.55
C TYR A 205 -8.82 16.14 7.49
N ASP A 206 -9.20 15.99 8.78
CA ASP A 206 -8.37 15.28 9.76
C ASP A 206 -8.17 13.81 9.38
N VAL A 207 -9.22 13.12 8.87
CA VAL A 207 -9.14 11.74 8.37
C VAL A 207 -8.20 11.68 7.16
N GLU A 208 -8.29 12.62 6.23
CA GLU A 208 -7.40 12.69 5.06
C GLU A 208 -5.94 12.86 5.47
N GLN A 209 -5.63 13.77 6.40
CA GLN A 209 -4.26 14.00 6.88
C GLN A 209 -3.67 12.74 7.54
N VAL A 210 -4.46 12.03 8.34
CA VAL A 210 -4.02 10.78 8.98
C VAL A 210 -3.84 9.67 7.95
N VAL A 211 -4.74 9.53 6.98
CA VAL A 211 -4.60 8.55 5.88
C VAL A 211 -3.33 8.82 5.08
N LEU A 212 -3.04 10.09 4.75
CA LEU A 212 -1.81 10.45 4.02
C LEU A 212 -0.55 10.15 4.84
N ALA A 213 -0.58 10.39 6.15
CA ALA A 213 0.54 10.05 7.03
C ALA A 213 0.78 8.53 7.04
N ILE A 214 -0.29 7.73 7.17
CA ILE A 214 -0.19 6.26 7.22
C ILE A 214 0.27 5.69 5.87
N VAL A 215 -0.38 6.07 4.79
CA VAL A 215 -0.19 5.40 3.49
C VAL A 215 1.01 5.97 2.74
N VAL A 216 1.12 7.30 2.66
CA VAL A 216 2.10 7.97 1.81
C VAL A 216 3.39 8.26 2.57
N THR A 217 3.29 9.00 3.68
CA THR A 217 4.48 9.46 4.41
C THR A 217 5.30 8.28 4.93
N THR A 218 4.66 7.31 5.57
CA THR A 218 5.32 6.09 6.05
C THR A 218 5.94 5.29 4.90
N GLY A 219 5.26 5.22 3.75
CA GLY A 219 5.79 4.57 2.54
C GLY A 219 7.04 5.24 2.01
N ILE A 220 7.05 6.58 1.91
CA ILE A 220 8.21 7.36 1.46
C ILE A 220 9.37 7.23 2.45
N ALA A 221 9.11 7.37 3.76
CA ALA A 221 10.13 7.18 4.77
C ALA A 221 10.77 5.78 4.68
N SER A 222 9.95 4.74 4.51
CA SER A 222 10.43 3.36 4.35
C SER A 222 11.32 3.18 3.13
N ILE A 223 11.01 3.81 1.99
CA ILE A 223 11.82 3.72 0.77
C ILE A 223 13.21 4.34 1.00
N PHE A 224 13.28 5.52 1.61
CA PHE A 224 14.56 6.19 1.88
C PHE A 224 15.39 5.51 2.98
N LEU A 225 14.75 4.80 3.91
CA LEU A 225 15.39 4.08 5.00
C LEU A 225 15.75 2.62 4.65
N THR A 226 15.63 2.23 3.39
CA THR A 226 16.00 0.91 2.89
C THR A 226 17.21 1.05 1.98
N LYS A 227 18.30 0.35 2.31
CA LYS A 227 19.54 0.35 1.55
C LYS A 227 19.76 -1.03 0.91
N ASP A 228 20.17 -1.05 -0.36
CA ASP A 228 20.51 -2.28 -1.10
C ASP A 228 19.46 -3.40 -0.97
N PHE A 229 18.16 -3.02 -0.94
CA PHE A 229 17.02 -3.92 -0.74
C PHE A 229 17.02 -4.63 0.62
N THR A 230 17.75 -4.09 1.59
CA THR A 230 17.71 -4.54 2.98
C THR A 230 17.19 -3.42 3.88
N PRO A 231 16.40 -3.74 4.91
CA PRO A 231 15.99 -2.73 5.89
C PRO A 231 17.22 -2.25 6.66
N ASP A 232 17.46 -0.96 6.62
CA ASP A 232 18.60 -0.35 7.30
C ASP A 232 18.16 0.28 8.65
N TYR A 233 17.39 1.35 8.59
CA TYR A 233 16.92 2.07 9.79
C TYR A 233 15.41 1.93 10.03
N ASN A 234 14.76 1.01 9.34
CA ASN A 234 13.29 0.89 9.27
C ASN A 234 12.75 -0.34 9.99
N SER A 235 13.58 -1.28 10.35
CA SER A 235 13.15 -2.59 10.85
C SER A 235 13.81 -3.01 12.14
N GLY A 236 14.63 -2.17 12.73
CA GLY A 236 15.42 -2.55 13.88
C GLY A 236 14.62 -2.73 15.18
N LEU A 237 13.32 -2.43 15.15
CA LEU A 237 12.44 -2.46 16.33
C LEU A 237 11.13 -3.24 16.10
N ALA A 238 10.99 -3.93 14.96
CA ALA A 238 9.82 -4.75 14.66
C ALA A 238 9.98 -6.17 15.20
#